data_44eb6d7fc475c0c38c2a0a5542bb586b
#
_entry.id   44eb6d7fc475c0c38c2a0a5542bb586b
#
_cell.length_a   1.000
_cell.length_b   1.000
_cell.length_c   1.000
_cell.angle_alpha   90.00
_cell.angle_beta   90.00
_cell.angle_gamma   90.00
#
_symmetry.space_group_name_H-M   'P 1'
#
loop_
_entity.id
_entity.type
_entity.pdbx_description
1 polymer ?
#
loop_
_entity_poly.entity_id
_entity_poly.type
_entity_poly.pdbx_seq_one_letter_code
_entity_poly.pdbx_strand_id
1 'polypeptide(L)'
;CDEALWQSNPFALTERDNRWYGLGSCDMKGFFPLAIEAFKSLPDKTLKQPLIILATADEESSMAGAKALVSAGKPIARSALIGEPTNNRPVKMHKGIMIEKLTITGKSGHSSNPALGNNAMESMQRILGQLMAMRDRMKQQKHAGFLIDHPTLNLGCIQGGDNANRICGHCFLAFEIRPLPGMDLQQLQKDIEREVSKTAEADKMDWKLEKLIVPPFCGDEHSEIVALCEKLTGHRGESVAFATEAPYLQELGMDVVVLGPGDIDVAHQPNEFLPLDRVQPTINFLSQ
;
A
#
# COMPACT_ATOMS: atom_id res chain seq x y z
N CYS A 1 -14.91 0.82 7.80
CA CYS A 1 -14.63 0.36 9.17
C CYS A 1 -15.86 -0.38 9.72
N ASP A 2 -15.65 -1.30 10.65
CA ASP A 2 -16.74 -1.97 11.35
C ASP A 2 -17.09 -1.14 12.60
N GLU A 3 -18.16 -0.35 12.50
CA GLU A 3 -18.58 0.58 13.57
C GLU A 3 -18.90 -0.13 14.88
N ALA A 4 -19.35 -1.38 14.82
CA ALA A 4 -19.70 -2.15 16.02
C ALA A 4 -18.51 -2.45 16.95
N LEU A 5 -17.28 -2.34 16.41
CA LEU A 5 -16.05 -2.57 17.16
C LEU A 5 -15.48 -1.29 17.80
N TRP A 6 -16.08 -0.12 17.50
CA TRP A 6 -15.62 1.14 18.04
C TRP A 6 -16.26 1.47 19.40
N GLN A 7 -15.48 2.03 20.31
CA GLN A 7 -15.94 2.51 21.62
C GLN A 7 -16.59 3.88 21.58
N SER A 8 -16.37 4.63 20.48
CA SER A 8 -16.95 5.95 20.21
C SER A 8 -17.37 6.01 18.74
N ASN A 9 -18.17 7.00 18.36
CA ASN A 9 -18.54 7.20 16.96
C ASN A 9 -17.28 7.44 16.10
N PRO A 10 -16.94 6.55 15.13
CA PRO A 10 -15.74 6.72 14.29
C PRO A 10 -15.76 7.98 13.42
N PHE A 11 -16.94 8.53 13.12
CA PHE A 11 -17.12 9.71 12.29
C PHE A 11 -17.20 11.02 13.08
N ALA A 12 -16.99 10.98 14.40
CA ALA A 12 -16.95 12.15 15.26
C ALA A 12 -15.67 12.14 16.10
N LEU A 13 -14.88 13.21 15.98
CA LEU A 13 -13.64 13.33 16.74
C LEU A 13 -13.94 13.29 18.25
N THR A 14 -13.32 12.37 18.96
CA THR A 14 -13.44 12.21 20.40
C THR A 14 -12.07 12.36 21.05
N GLU A 15 -11.92 13.37 21.93
CA GLU A 15 -10.71 13.52 22.74
C GLU A 15 -10.86 12.76 24.07
N ARG A 16 -9.93 11.84 24.35
CA ARG A 16 -9.85 11.05 25.56
C ARG A 16 -8.44 10.52 25.76
N ASP A 17 -7.99 10.41 26.97
CA ASP A 17 -6.70 9.77 27.33
C ASP A 17 -5.49 10.35 26.55
N ASN A 18 -5.45 11.68 26.37
CA ASN A 18 -4.45 12.39 25.59
C ASN A 18 -4.37 11.91 24.13
N ARG A 19 -5.50 11.56 23.52
CA ARG A 19 -5.63 11.06 22.15
C ARG A 19 -6.86 11.62 21.46
N TRP A 20 -6.77 11.81 20.16
CA TRP A 20 -7.88 12.09 19.28
C TRP A 20 -8.31 10.81 18.57
N TYR A 21 -9.48 10.27 18.96
CA TYR A 21 -10.09 9.09 18.33
C TYR A 21 -11.01 9.50 17.19
N GLY A 22 -10.93 8.79 16.07
CA GLY A 22 -11.76 8.96 14.91
C GLY A 22 -11.16 8.32 13.68
N LEU A 23 -11.96 7.88 12.74
CA LEU A 23 -11.53 7.28 11.48
C LEU A 23 -10.75 8.31 10.64
N GLY A 24 -9.51 7.99 10.29
CA GLY A 24 -8.59 8.89 9.60
C GLY A 24 -7.91 9.90 10.52
N SER A 25 -8.09 9.81 11.85
CA SER A 25 -7.35 10.68 12.79
C SER A 25 -5.84 10.40 12.74
N CYS A 26 -5.45 9.16 12.53
CA CYS A 26 -4.09 8.68 12.36
C CYS A 26 -3.73 8.59 10.87
N ASP A 27 -4.55 7.95 10.07
CA ASP A 27 -4.30 7.59 8.67
C ASP A 27 -5.35 8.25 7.74
N MET A 28 -5.03 9.38 7.16
CA MET A 28 -4.06 10.42 7.60
C MET A 28 -4.74 11.81 7.59
N LYS A 29 -6.09 11.83 7.67
CA LYS A 29 -6.84 13.11 7.64
C LYS A 29 -6.43 14.05 8.77
N GLY A 30 -6.01 13.49 9.94
CA GLY A 30 -5.48 14.29 11.06
C GLY A 30 -4.25 15.12 10.71
N PHE A 31 -3.49 14.76 9.68
CA PHE A 31 -2.34 15.53 9.24
C PHE A 31 -2.72 16.89 8.63
N PHE A 32 -3.84 16.98 7.90
CA PHE A 32 -4.26 18.21 7.23
C PHE A 32 -4.42 19.42 8.16
N PRO A 33 -5.17 19.31 9.29
CA PRO A 33 -5.28 20.44 10.21
C PRO A 33 -3.94 20.87 10.80
N LEU A 34 -3.00 19.93 11.02
CA LEU A 34 -1.66 20.26 11.53
C LEU A 34 -0.84 21.03 10.48
N ALA A 35 -0.89 20.60 9.21
CA ALA A 35 -0.25 21.30 8.12
C ALA A 35 -0.83 22.72 7.91
N ILE A 36 -2.15 22.86 7.99
CA ILE A 36 -2.84 24.17 7.90
C ILE A 36 -2.43 25.07 9.06
N GLU A 37 -2.36 24.55 10.29
CA GLU A 37 -1.98 25.34 11.46
C GLU A 37 -0.51 25.76 11.40
N ALA A 38 0.40 24.86 10.97
CA ALA A 38 1.78 25.19 10.72
C ALA A 38 1.91 26.33 9.69
N PHE A 39 1.16 26.26 8.59
CA PHE A 39 1.14 27.31 7.58
C PHE A 39 0.63 28.66 8.14
N LYS A 40 -0.46 28.65 8.90
CA LYS A 40 -1.02 29.87 9.54
C LYS A 40 -0.07 30.51 10.54
N SER A 41 0.80 29.72 11.17
CA SER A 41 1.79 30.20 12.14
C SER A 41 2.97 30.93 11.49
N LEU A 42 3.15 30.81 10.16
CA LEU A 42 4.22 31.50 9.43
C LEU A 42 3.95 33.01 9.37
N PRO A 43 4.97 33.86 9.61
CA PRO A 43 4.84 35.31 9.42
C PRO A 43 4.49 35.65 7.97
N ASP A 44 3.72 36.71 7.76
CA ASP A 44 3.42 37.22 6.44
C ASP A 44 4.69 37.47 5.63
N LYS A 45 4.70 37.01 4.36
CA LYS A 45 5.82 37.16 3.39
C LYS A 45 7.08 36.34 3.67
N THR A 46 7.03 35.30 4.49
CA THR A 46 8.19 34.42 4.73
C THR A 46 8.44 33.42 3.62
N LEU A 47 7.40 32.99 2.91
CA LEU A 47 7.53 31.99 1.86
C LEU A 47 8.22 32.56 0.61
N LYS A 48 9.35 31.98 0.24
CA LYS A 48 10.07 32.28 -1.01
C LYS A 48 9.48 31.57 -2.22
N GLN A 49 8.73 30.48 -1.99
CA GLN A 49 8.08 29.65 -2.99
C GLN A 49 6.66 29.32 -2.52
N PRO A 50 5.73 29.04 -3.43
CA PRO A 50 4.40 28.60 -3.06
C PRO A 50 4.42 27.31 -2.25
N LEU A 51 3.56 27.23 -1.22
CA LEU A 51 3.21 26.00 -0.54
C LEU A 51 1.91 25.45 -1.12
N ILE A 52 1.88 24.17 -1.42
CA ILE A 52 0.70 23.46 -1.96
C ILE A 52 0.27 22.44 -0.92
N ILE A 53 -0.97 22.53 -0.44
CA ILE A 53 -1.60 21.44 0.32
C ILE A 53 -2.42 20.62 -0.68
N LEU A 54 -2.04 19.38 -0.84
CA LEU A 54 -2.63 18.46 -1.81
C LEU A 54 -3.45 17.40 -1.07
N ALA A 55 -4.71 17.25 -1.45
CA ALA A 55 -5.56 16.15 -1.00
C ALA A 55 -5.95 15.29 -2.19
N THR A 56 -5.61 14.03 -2.14
CA THR A 56 -5.92 13.03 -3.16
C THR A 56 -7.14 12.20 -2.78
N ALA A 57 -7.73 11.51 -3.74
CA ALA A 57 -8.83 10.57 -3.53
C ALA A 57 -8.38 9.13 -3.83
N ASP A 58 -9.09 8.15 -3.25
CA ASP A 58 -8.89 6.72 -3.47
C ASP A 58 -7.48 6.19 -3.11
N GLU A 59 -6.79 6.82 -2.17
CA GLU A 59 -5.49 6.35 -1.71
C GLU A 59 -5.59 4.92 -1.18
N GLU A 60 -6.56 4.64 -0.32
CA GLU A 60 -6.81 3.37 0.36
C GLU A 60 -7.26 2.21 -0.56
N SER A 61 -7.50 2.48 -1.83
CA SER A 61 -8.05 1.47 -2.73
C SER A 61 -7.24 1.31 -4.03
N SER A 62 -7.17 2.35 -4.84
CA SER A 62 -6.64 2.26 -6.20
C SER A 62 -5.50 3.24 -6.50
N MET A 63 -5.21 4.18 -5.61
CA MET A 63 -4.32 5.33 -5.85
C MET A 63 -4.78 6.17 -7.07
N ALA A 64 -6.09 6.20 -7.35
CA ALA A 64 -6.61 6.83 -8.56
C ALA A 64 -6.32 8.34 -8.58
N GLY A 65 -6.37 9.01 -7.43
CA GLY A 65 -6.04 10.42 -7.30
C GLY A 65 -4.59 10.70 -7.70
N ALA A 66 -3.62 9.98 -7.13
CA ALA A 66 -2.20 10.14 -7.46
C ALA A 66 -1.90 9.82 -8.93
N LYS A 67 -2.48 8.74 -9.47
CA LYS A 67 -2.36 8.39 -10.90
C LYS A 67 -2.91 9.47 -11.82
N ALA A 68 -4.03 10.12 -11.45
CA ALA A 68 -4.59 11.23 -12.20
C ALA A 68 -3.67 12.45 -12.20
N LEU A 69 -2.98 12.73 -11.09
CA LEU A 69 -1.97 13.80 -11.01
C LEU A 69 -0.80 13.55 -11.94
N VAL A 70 -0.27 12.33 -11.96
CA VAL A 70 0.79 11.92 -12.89
C VAL A 70 0.34 12.10 -14.33
N SER A 71 -0.85 11.62 -14.67
CA SER A 71 -1.42 11.77 -16.02
C SER A 71 -1.60 13.23 -16.43
N ALA A 72 -1.91 14.12 -15.47
CA ALA A 72 -2.05 15.55 -15.70
C ALA A 72 -0.71 16.31 -15.70
N GLY A 73 0.39 15.69 -15.25
CA GLY A 73 1.69 16.34 -15.06
C GLY A 73 1.67 17.45 -14.00
N LYS A 74 0.84 17.33 -12.98
CA LYS A 74 0.62 18.37 -11.95
C LYS A 74 0.34 17.73 -10.57
N PRO A 75 0.63 18.46 -9.46
CA PRO A 75 1.31 19.76 -9.41
C PRO A 75 2.79 19.66 -9.77
N ILE A 76 3.44 20.79 -10.06
CA ILE A 76 4.88 20.89 -10.19
C ILE A 76 5.40 21.49 -8.88
N ALA A 77 6.23 20.75 -8.16
CA ALA A 77 6.89 21.20 -6.95
C ALA A 77 8.32 20.63 -6.88
N ARG A 78 9.19 21.25 -6.11
CA ARG A 78 10.56 20.76 -5.90
C ARG A 78 10.58 19.55 -4.98
N SER A 79 9.79 19.63 -3.89
CA SER A 79 9.76 18.60 -2.87
C SER A 79 8.32 18.33 -2.43
N ALA A 80 8.08 17.14 -1.92
CA ALA A 80 6.81 16.75 -1.34
C ALA A 80 7.01 16.04 0.01
N LEU A 81 6.14 16.35 0.96
CA LEU A 81 6.04 15.63 2.22
C LEU A 81 4.65 14.99 2.30
N ILE A 82 4.62 13.68 2.51
CA ILE A 82 3.39 12.89 2.64
C ILE A 82 3.17 12.59 4.12
N GLY A 83 2.02 12.97 4.65
CA GLY A 83 1.70 12.96 6.08
C GLY A 83 1.28 11.61 6.67
N GLU A 84 1.71 10.50 6.09
CA GLU A 84 1.39 9.15 6.56
C GLU A 84 1.90 8.86 7.99
N PRO A 85 1.31 7.88 8.68
CA PRO A 85 1.60 7.59 10.07
C PRO A 85 2.98 6.95 10.27
N THR A 86 4.02 7.76 10.38
CA THR A 86 5.42 7.34 10.54
C THR A 86 6.00 7.62 11.92
N ASN A 87 5.16 7.97 12.88
CA ASN A 87 5.61 8.30 14.22
C ASN A 87 6.60 9.49 14.26
N ASN A 88 6.42 10.48 13.38
CA ASN A 88 7.34 11.59 13.14
C ASN A 88 8.78 11.15 12.81
N ARG A 89 8.95 9.98 12.20
CA ARG A 89 10.22 9.50 11.67
C ARG A 89 10.23 9.63 10.16
N PRO A 90 11.24 10.27 9.56
CA PRO A 90 11.31 10.38 8.12
C PRO A 90 11.41 8.99 7.47
N VAL A 91 10.57 8.74 6.49
CA VAL A 91 10.63 7.52 5.67
C VAL A 91 11.07 7.92 4.27
N LYS A 92 12.17 7.32 3.84
CA LYS A 92 12.81 7.57 2.54
C LYS A 92 12.67 6.42 1.56
N MET A 93 12.06 5.31 1.99
CA MET A 93 11.92 4.12 1.16
C MET A 93 10.77 3.26 1.65
N HIS A 94 9.98 2.71 0.74
CA HIS A 94 8.96 1.72 1.08
C HIS A 94 8.83 0.63 0.01
N LYS A 95 8.28 -0.53 0.42
CA LYS A 95 7.92 -1.60 -0.51
C LYS A 95 6.74 -1.19 -1.37
N GLY A 96 6.63 -1.78 -2.55
CA GLY A 96 5.42 -1.67 -3.37
C GLY A 96 4.31 -2.62 -2.91
N ILE A 97 3.19 -2.56 -3.62
CA ILE A 97 2.05 -3.48 -3.50
C ILE A 97 1.70 -4.01 -4.88
N MET A 98 1.53 -5.33 -4.99
CA MET A 98 0.88 -5.98 -6.12
C MET A 98 -0.21 -6.90 -5.56
N ILE A 99 -1.46 -6.53 -5.76
CA ILE A 99 -2.61 -7.37 -5.41
C ILE A 99 -3.12 -8.01 -6.69
N GLU A 100 -3.21 -9.33 -6.67
CA GLU A 100 -3.66 -10.14 -7.78
C GLU A 100 -4.92 -10.91 -7.40
N LYS A 101 -5.93 -10.89 -8.29
CA LYS A 101 -7.19 -11.63 -8.13
C LYS A 101 -7.33 -12.57 -9.32
N LEU A 102 -7.05 -13.83 -9.09
CA LEU A 102 -7.11 -14.88 -10.10
C LEU A 102 -8.42 -15.64 -10.00
N THR A 103 -9.09 -15.76 -11.13
CA THR A 103 -10.26 -16.62 -11.30
C THR A 103 -9.93 -17.72 -12.31
N ILE A 104 -10.15 -18.97 -11.93
CA ILE A 104 -10.08 -20.14 -12.82
C ILE A 104 -11.49 -20.65 -13.04
N THR A 105 -11.87 -20.82 -14.30
CA THR A 105 -13.18 -21.33 -14.71
C THR A 105 -12.99 -22.62 -15.47
N GLY A 106 -13.53 -23.69 -14.93
CA GLY A 106 -13.61 -25.01 -15.52
C GLY A 106 -15.05 -25.38 -15.87
N LYS A 107 -15.40 -26.65 -15.69
CA LYS A 107 -16.73 -27.16 -15.98
C LYS A 107 -17.24 -28.04 -14.82
N SER A 108 -18.39 -27.68 -14.28
CA SER A 108 -19.06 -28.52 -13.27
C SER A 108 -19.62 -29.79 -13.86
N GLY A 109 -19.67 -30.85 -13.04
CA GLY A 109 -20.26 -32.13 -13.38
C GLY A 109 -20.47 -32.98 -12.11
N HIS A 110 -21.11 -34.13 -12.24
CA HIS A 110 -21.25 -35.06 -11.13
C HIS A 110 -19.91 -35.74 -10.81
N SER A 111 -19.48 -35.72 -9.57
CA SER A 111 -18.14 -36.19 -9.14
C SER A 111 -17.88 -37.67 -9.38
N SER A 112 -18.93 -38.51 -9.50
CA SER A 112 -18.79 -39.92 -9.81
C SER A 112 -18.28 -40.22 -11.22
N ASN A 113 -18.33 -39.25 -12.14
CA ASN A 113 -17.78 -39.37 -13.46
C ASN A 113 -16.94 -38.14 -13.81
N PRO A 114 -15.62 -38.21 -13.63
CA PRO A 114 -14.70 -37.09 -13.91
C PRO A 114 -14.75 -36.55 -15.34
N ALA A 115 -15.19 -37.39 -16.32
CA ALA A 115 -15.30 -36.97 -17.72
C ALA A 115 -16.43 -35.94 -17.99
N LEU A 116 -17.33 -35.73 -17.03
CA LEU A 116 -18.45 -34.78 -17.17
C LEU A 116 -18.04 -33.32 -16.90
N GLY A 117 -16.87 -33.09 -16.31
CA GLY A 117 -16.43 -31.75 -15.93
C GLY A 117 -14.96 -31.50 -16.10
N ASN A 118 -14.53 -30.33 -15.61
CA ASN A 118 -13.11 -29.93 -15.56
C ASN A 118 -12.90 -29.18 -14.25
N ASN A 119 -12.08 -29.73 -13.35
CA ASN A 119 -12.01 -29.30 -11.96
C ASN A 119 -11.10 -28.08 -11.77
N ALA A 120 -11.68 -26.90 -11.62
CA ALA A 120 -10.94 -25.63 -11.39
C ALA A 120 -10.10 -25.63 -10.10
N MET A 121 -10.50 -26.40 -9.08
CA MET A 121 -9.75 -26.49 -7.82
C MET A 121 -8.44 -27.28 -8.00
N GLU A 122 -8.43 -28.29 -8.84
CA GLU A 122 -7.20 -29.04 -9.16
C GLU A 122 -6.21 -28.20 -9.96
N SER A 123 -6.68 -27.38 -10.89
CA SER A 123 -5.85 -26.40 -11.59
C SER A 123 -5.29 -25.35 -10.63
N MET A 124 -6.13 -24.81 -9.76
CA MET A 124 -5.72 -23.83 -8.74
C MET A 124 -4.66 -24.40 -7.79
N GLN A 125 -4.76 -25.67 -7.39
CA GLN A 125 -3.77 -26.34 -6.53
C GLN A 125 -2.38 -26.34 -7.19
N ARG A 126 -2.29 -26.59 -8.50
CA ARG A 126 -1.02 -26.54 -9.25
C ARG A 126 -0.46 -25.12 -9.33
N ILE A 127 -1.32 -24.13 -9.57
CA ILE A 127 -0.94 -22.70 -9.60
C ILE A 127 -0.43 -22.26 -8.22
N LEU A 128 -1.08 -22.64 -7.13
CA LEU A 128 -0.61 -22.36 -5.77
C LEU A 128 0.79 -22.90 -5.53
N GLY A 129 1.09 -24.13 -5.98
CA GLY A 129 2.44 -24.70 -5.89
C GLY A 129 3.49 -23.87 -6.62
N GLN A 130 3.16 -23.34 -7.80
CA GLN A 130 4.05 -22.47 -8.60
C GLN A 130 4.25 -21.11 -7.94
N LEU A 131 3.19 -20.49 -7.41
CA LEU A 131 3.29 -19.23 -6.67
C LEU A 131 4.13 -19.37 -5.40
N MET A 132 4.00 -20.48 -4.67
CA MET A 132 4.86 -20.78 -3.51
C MET A 132 6.33 -20.95 -3.91
N ALA A 133 6.60 -21.64 -5.00
CA ALA A 133 7.96 -21.77 -5.53
C ALA A 133 8.52 -20.42 -6.00
N MET A 134 7.69 -19.55 -6.61
CA MET A 134 8.07 -18.19 -6.96
C MET A 134 8.41 -17.37 -5.70
N ARG A 135 7.59 -17.43 -4.65
CA ARG A 135 7.86 -16.81 -3.36
C ARG A 135 9.24 -17.21 -2.82
N ASP A 136 9.56 -18.50 -2.87
CA ASP A 136 10.83 -18.99 -2.35
C ASP A 136 12.04 -18.52 -3.20
N ARG A 137 11.88 -18.40 -4.52
CA ARG A 137 12.89 -17.76 -5.39
C ARG A 137 13.07 -16.27 -5.07
N MET A 138 11.97 -15.53 -4.86
CA MET A 138 12.02 -14.09 -4.54
C MET A 138 12.77 -13.80 -3.23
N LYS A 139 12.78 -14.71 -2.26
CA LYS A 139 13.54 -14.56 -1.01
C LYS A 139 15.06 -14.42 -1.21
N GLN A 140 15.59 -14.77 -2.38
CA GLN A 140 17.00 -14.57 -2.72
C GLN A 140 17.32 -13.11 -3.06
N GLN A 141 16.34 -12.32 -3.44
CA GLN A 141 16.50 -10.89 -3.67
C GLN A 141 16.50 -10.19 -2.32
N LYS A 142 17.57 -9.46 -2.03
CA LYS A 142 17.79 -8.85 -0.71
C LYS A 142 17.99 -7.35 -0.80
N HIS A 143 17.43 -6.64 0.16
CA HIS A 143 17.65 -5.22 0.36
C HIS A 143 17.83 -4.91 1.85
N ALA A 144 19.08 -4.66 2.26
CA ALA A 144 19.46 -4.50 3.68
C ALA A 144 18.76 -3.31 4.39
N GLY A 145 18.12 -2.42 3.64
CA GLY A 145 17.37 -1.29 4.20
C GLY A 145 16.04 -1.66 4.87
N PHE A 146 15.54 -2.89 4.69
CA PHE A 146 14.26 -3.32 5.24
C PHE A 146 14.42 -4.34 6.37
N LEU A 147 13.56 -4.28 7.39
CA LEU A 147 13.49 -5.29 8.45
C LEU A 147 13.23 -6.70 7.85
N ILE A 148 12.25 -6.80 6.95
CA ILE A 148 12.05 -7.98 6.10
C ILE A 148 12.77 -7.69 4.80
N ASP A 149 14.01 -8.13 4.67
CA ASP A 149 14.98 -7.77 3.65
C ASP A 149 14.71 -8.33 2.24
N HIS A 150 13.60 -8.98 2.04
CA HIS A 150 13.23 -9.62 0.78
C HIS A 150 11.76 -9.33 0.39
N PRO A 151 11.38 -9.55 -0.88
CA PRO A 151 9.99 -9.48 -1.30
C PRO A 151 9.15 -10.53 -0.59
N THR A 152 7.91 -10.21 -0.27
CA THR A 152 6.97 -11.17 0.30
C THR A 152 5.86 -11.50 -0.67
N LEU A 153 5.33 -12.73 -0.61
CA LEU A 153 4.10 -13.15 -1.27
C LEU A 153 3.19 -13.79 -0.23
N ASN A 154 1.99 -13.25 -0.10
CA ASN A 154 0.95 -13.74 0.80
C ASN A 154 -0.24 -14.26 0.01
N LEU A 155 -0.65 -15.51 0.26
CA LEU A 155 -1.90 -16.07 -0.25
C LEU A 155 -3.02 -15.64 0.72
N GLY A 156 -3.81 -14.64 0.34
CA GLY A 156 -4.73 -13.96 1.26
C GLY A 156 -6.11 -14.61 1.35
N CYS A 157 -6.65 -15.05 0.21
CA CYS A 157 -8.01 -15.62 0.18
C CYS A 157 -8.11 -16.65 -0.95
N ILE A 158 -8.74 -17.79 -0.67
CA ILE A 158 -9.09 -18.78 -1.68
C ILE A 158 -10.53 -19.22 -1.49
N GLN A 159 -11.29 -19.33 -2.57
CA GLN A 159 -12.67 -19.79 -2.58
C GLN A 159 -12.94 -20.65 -3.82
N GLY A 160 -13.67 -21.76 -3.66
CA GLY A 160 -14.01 -22.59 -4.80
C GLY A 160 -14.90 -23.77 -4.43
N GLY A 161 -15.70 -24.19 -5.41
CA GLY A 161 -16.67 -25.27 -5.24
C GLY A 161 -17.86 -24.89 -4.38
N ASP A 162 -18.87 -25.73 -4.39
CA ASP A 162 -20.13 -25.53 -3.65
C ASP A 162 -20.66 -26.82 -3.01
N ASN A 163 -20.23 -27.99 -3.48
CA ASN A 163 -20.66 -29.27 -2.95
C ASN A 163 -19.62 -30.38 -3.24
N ALA A 164 -19.41 -31.26 -2.27
CA ALA A 164 -18.42 -32.36 -2.36
C ALA A 164 -18.73 -33.38 -3.46
N ASN A 165 -19.98 -33.53 -3.88
CA ASN A 165 -20.37 -34.45 -4.96
C ASN A 165 -20.40 -33.78 -6.36
N ARG A 166 -19.85 -32.58 -6.47
CA ARG A 166 -19.79 -31.82 -7.72
C ARG A 166 -18.35 -31.49 -8.07
N ILE A 167 -17.97 -31.66 -9.36
CA ILE A 167 -16.70 -31.16 -9.90
C ILE A 167 -16.71 -29.64 -9.80
N CYS A 168 -15.66 -29.07 -9.19
CA CYS A 168 -15.56 -27.63 -9.00
C CYS A 168 -15.40 -26.90 -10.35
N GLY A 169 -16.41 -26.13 -10.73
CA GLY A 169 -16.41 -25.36 -11.98
C GLY A 169 -15.79 -23.97 -11.87
N HIS A 170 -15.48 -23.49 -10.66
CA HIS A 170 -14.96 -22.14 -10.46
C HIS A 170 -14.11 -22.08 -9.19
N CYS A 171 -12.91 -21.49 -9.29
CA CYS A 171 -12.05 -21.25 -8.15
C CYS A 171 -11.41 -19.86 -8.24
N PHE A 172 -11.42 -19.15 -7.10
CA PHE A 172 -10.88 -17.80 -6.94
C PHE A 172 -9.72 -17.82 -5.96
N LEU A 173 -8.69 -17.02 -6.25
CA LEU A 173 -7.54 -16.76 -5.39
C LEU A 173 -7.24 -15.26 -5.37
N ALA A 174 -7.12 -14.66 -4.20
CA ALA A 174 -6.50 -13.35 -4.03
C ALA A 174 -5.17 -13.51 -3.28
N PHE A 175 -4.11 -12.89 -3.82
CA PHE A 175 -2.80 -12.87 -3.20
C PHE A 175 -2.14 -11.51 -3.36
N GLU A 176 -1.16 -11.23 -2.50
CA GLU A 176 -0.41 -9.99 -2.49
C GLU A 176 1.09 -10.26 -2.57
N ILE A 177 1.78 -9.42 -3.32
CA ILE A 177 3.24 -9.34 -3.32
C ILE A 177 3.66 -7.96 -2.85
N ARG A 178 4.69 -7.90 -1.98
CA ARG A 178 5.36 -6.66 -1.58
C ARG A 178 6.75 -6.62 -2.25
N PRO A 179 6.85 -6.04 -3.45
CA PRO A 179 8.13 -5.93 -4.15
C PRO A 179 9.04 -4.90 -3.48
N LEU A 180 10.35 -5.12 -3.62
CA LEU A 180 11.39 -4.20 -3.18
C LEU A 180 11.66 -3.10 -4.23
N PRO A 181 12.19 -1.94 -3.83
CA PRO A 181 12.76 -0.99 -4.78
C PRO A 181 13.79 -1.64 -5.70
N GLY A 182 13.78 -1.23 -6.97
CA GLY A 182 14.67 -1.77 -8.01
C GLY A 182 14.17 -3.06 -8.68
N MET A 183 13.09 -3.68 -8.23
CA MET A 183 12.48 -4.82 -8.93
C MET A 183 11.74 -4.36 -10.18
N ASP A 184 11.90 -5.12 -11.28
CA ASP A 184 11.11 -4.93 -12.49
C ASP A 184 9.69 -5.51 -12.30
N LEU A 185 8.74 -4.63 -12.00
CA LEU A 185 7.34 -5.02 -11.75
C LEU A 185 6.66 -5.55 -13.01
N GLN A 186 7.06 -5.06 -14.19
CA GLN A 186 6.49 -5.55 -15.45
C GLN A 186 6.95 -6.98 -15.73
N GLN A 187 8.24 -7.28 -15.46
CA GLN A 187 8.75 -8.63 -15.58
C GLN A 187 8.12 -9.58 -14.54
N LEU A 188 7.97 -9.12 -13.30
CA LEU A 188 7.30 -9.89 -12.24
C LEU A 188 5.86 -10.22 -12.62
N GLN A 189 5.13 -9.24 -13.17
CA GLN A 189 3.76 -9.44 -13.68
C GLN A 189 3.70 -10.48 -14.80
N LYS A 190 4.61 -10.38 -15.78
CA LYS A 190 4.70 -11.36 -16.88
C LYS A 190 5.03 -12.76 -16.38
N ASP A 191 5.86 -12.87 -15.34
CA ASP A 191 6.21 -14.16 -14.74
C ASP A 191 4.99 -14.79 -14.06
N ILE A 192 4.17 -14.01 -13.35
CA ILE A 192 2.90 -14.47 -12.75
C ILE A 192 1.95 -14.94 -13.85
N GLU A 193 1.71 -14.10 -14.86
CA GLU A 193 0.82 -14.42 -15.98
C GLU A 193 1.27 -15.69 -16.72
N ARG A 194 2.57 -15.88 -16.93
CA ARG A 194 3.15 -17.07 -17.56
C ARG A 194 2.88 -18.33 -16.74
N GLU A 195 3.09 -18.30 -15.43
CA GLU A 195 2.86 -19.49 -14.59
C GLU A 195 1.36 -19.86 -14.55
N VAL A 196 0.48 -18.85 -14.52
CA VAL A 196 -0.97 -19.05 -14.56
C VAL A 196 -1.41 -19.60 -15.92
N SER A 197 -1.04 -18.94 -17.03
CA SER A 197 -1.47 -19.32 -18.37
C SER A 197 -1.00 -20.73 -18.73
N LYS A 198 0.28 -21.05 -18.45
CA LYS A 198 0.84 -22.37 -18.69
C LYS A 198 0.04 -23.50 -18.05
N THR A 199 -0.41 -23.29 -16.81
CA THR A 199 -1.19 -24.29 -16.08
C THR A 199 -2.63 -24.35 -16.61
N ALA A 200 -3.27 -23.18 -16.76
CA ALA A 200 -4.64 -23.10 -17.22
C ALA A 200 -4.82 -23.67 -18.64
N GLU A 201 -3.90 -23.39 -19.55
CA GLU A 201 -3.91 -23.94 -20.91
C GLU A 201 -3.70 -25.46 -20.93
N ALA A 202 -2.75 -25.99 -20.14
CA ALA A 202 -2.53 -27.43 -20.02
C ALA A 202 -3.76 -28.16 -19.48
N ASP A 203 -4.49 -27.51 -18.56
CA ASP A 203 -5.71 -28.03 -17.94
C ASP A 203 -6.99 -27.68 -18.73
N LYS A 204 -6.87 -26.96 -19.83
CA LYS A 204 -8.00 -26.47 -20.66
C LYS A 204 -9.02 -25.67 -19.83
N MET A 205 -8.52 -24.75 -19.02
CA MET A 205 -9.29 -23.83 -18.18
C MET A 205 -9.32 -22.44 -18.78
N ASP A 206 -10.43 -21.74 -18.62
CA ASP A 206 -10.47 -20.29 -18.77
C ASP A 206 -9.93 -19.64 -17.51
N TRP A 207 -9.26 -18.49 -17.67
CA TRP A 207 -8.74 -17.75 -16.52
C TRP A 207 -8.84 -16.24 -16.72
N LYS A 208 -8.94 -15.53 -15.61
CA LYS A 208 -8.90 -14.07 -15.54
C LYS A 208 -8.02 -13.64 -14.39
N LEU A 209 -7.11 -12.70 -14.65
CA LEU A 209 -6.25 -12.08 -13.63
C LEU A 209 -6.53 -10.58 -13.59
N GLU A 210 -6.99 -10.09 -12.45
CA GLU A 210 -7.16 -8.67 -12.16
C GLU A 210 -6.03 -8.24 -11.24
N LYS A 211 -5.50 -7.03 -11.45
CA LYS A 211 -4.33 -6.54 -10.73
C LYS A 211 -4.48 -5.12 -10.24
N LEU A 212 -3.91 -4.85 -9.08
CA LEU A 212 -3.63 -3.53 -8.54
C LEU A 212 -2.14 -3.45 -8.25
N ILE A 213 -1.46 -2.43 -8.78
CA ILE A 213 -0.02 -2.25 -8.58
C ILE A 213 0.23 -0.83 -8.06
N VAL A 214 0.94 -0.75 -6.94
CA VAL A 214 1.56 0.46 -6.40
C VAL A 214 3.07 0.24 -6.43
N PRO A 215 3.84 1.06 -7.15
CA PRO A 215 5.29 0.88 -7.22
C PRO A 215 5.95 1.02 -5.84
N PRO A 216 7.10 0.37 -5.60
CA PRO A 216 7.92 0.70 -4.45
C PRO A 216 8.52 2.10 -4.61
N PHE A 217 8.84 2.72 -3.49
CA PHE A 217 9.48 4.02 -3.42
C PHE A 217 10.90 3.91 -2.89
N CYS A 218 11.83 4.63 -3.51
CA CYS A 218 13.17 4.84 -3.01
C CYS A 218 13.56 6.30 -3.29
N GLY A 219 13.70 7.09 -2.26
CA GLY A 219 14.22 8.45 -2.34
C GLY A 219 15.69 8.46 -2.79
N ASP A 220 16.13 9.59 -3.34
CA ASP A 220 17.53 9.80 -3.67
C ASP A 220 18.40 9.77 -2.41
N GLU A 221 19.62 9.23 -2.49
CA GLU A 221 20.55 9.21 -1.35
C GLU A 221 21.01 10.62 -0.94
N HIS A 222 20.91 11.61 -1.84
CA HIS A 222 21.21 13.01 -1.61
C HIS A 222 19.96 13.89 -1.45
N SER A 223 18.81 13.28 -1.14
CA SER A 223 17.54 13.98 -0.95
C SER A 223 17.66 15.13 0.05
N GLU A 224 17.43 16.35 -0.41
CA GLU A 224 17.44 17.55 0.43
C GLU A 224 16.30 17.55 1.44
N ILE A 225 15.11 17.10 1.04
CA ILE A 225 13.96 17.07 1.94
C ILE A 225 14.11 15.99 3.01
N VAL A 226 14.69 14.84 2.71
CA VAL A 226 14.98 13.81 3.70
C VAL A 226 16.01 14.33 4.71
N ALA A 227 17.12 14.92 4.24
CA ALA A 227 18.14 15.47 5.12
C ALA A 227 17.61 16.60 6.01
N LEU A 228 16.72 17.44 5.48
CA LEU A 228 16.01 18.47 6.27
C LEU A 228 15.14 17.84 7.34
N CYS A 229 14.30 16.85 7.00
CA CYS A 229 13.44 16.16 7.95
C CYS A 229 14.24 15.40 9.01
N GLU A 230 15.35 14.76 8.67
CA GLU A 230 16.27 14.13 9.64
C GLU A 230 16.79 15.16 10.67
N LYS A 231 17.19 16.33 10.20
CA LYS A 231 17.68 17.40 11.05
C LYS A 231 16.58 17.95 11.98
N LEU A 232 15.38 18.15 11.46
CA LEU A 232 14.25 18.73 12.20
C LEU A 232 13.66 17.78 13.25
N THR A 233 13.59 16.49 12.92
CA THR A 233 13.02 15.47 13.81
C THR A 233 14.06 14.84 14.73
N GLY A 234 15.35 14.93 14.39
CA GLY A 234 16.43 14.24 15.11
C GLY A 234 16.49 12.73 14.82
N HIS A 235 15.71 12.24 13.87
CA HIS A 235 15.66 10.83 13.49
C HIS A 235 16.30 10.61 12.11
N ARG A 236 16.95 9.47 11.91
CA ARG A 236 17.44 9.04 10.59
C ARG A 236 16.31 8.55 9.72
N GLY A 237 16.44 8.75 8.40
CA GLY A 237 15.50 8.24 7.42
C GLY A 237 15.43 6.72 7.41
N GLU A 238 14.23 6.19 7.58
CA GLU A 238 13.93 4.77 7.72
C GLU A 238 13.28 4.20 6.44
N SER A 239 13.06 2.89 6.45
CA SER A 239 12.32 2.17 5.42
C SER A 239 11.15 1.45 6.05
N VAL A 240 10.01 1.44 5.36
CA VAL A 240 8.78 0.79 5.83
C VAL A 240 8.25 -0.23 4.84
N ALA A 241 7.43 -1.17 5.34
CA ALA A 241 6.85 -2.22 4.50
C ALA A 241 5.52 -1.82 3.86
N PHE A 242 4.82 -0.81 4.39
CA PHE A 242 3.60 -0.27 3.77
C PHE A 242 3.94 0.63 2.59
N ALA A 243 3.00 0.85 1.69
CA ALA A 243 3.15 1.71 0.52
C ALA A 243 2.33 2.98 0.69
N THR A 244 2.73 4.02 -0.04
CA THR A 244 2.12 5.34 -0.05
C THR A 244 2.05 5.89 -1.48
N GLU A 245 1.57 7.10 -1.65
CA GLU A 245 1.57 7.82 -2.93
C GLU A 245 2.96 8.32 -3.37
N ALA A 246 4.03 8.11 -2.57
CA ALA A 246 5.36 8.64 -2.83
C ALA A 246 5.93 8.35 -4.24
N PRO A 247 5.80 7.14 -4.81
CA PRO A 247 6.32 6.87 -6.15
C PRO A 247 5.66 7.73 -7.24
N TYR A 248 4.40 8.12 -7.07
CA TYR A 248 3.69 8.96 -8.04
C TYR A 248 4.15 10.42 -7.99
N LEU A 249 4.42 10.96 -6.79
CA LEU A 249 4.98 12.29 -6.65
C LEU A 249 6.44 12.34 -7.11
N GLN A 250 7.19 11.26 -6.91
CA GLN A 250 8.54 11.11 -7.45
C GLN A 250 8.52 11.05 -8.99
N GLU A 251 7.54 10.38 -9.61
CA GLU A 251 7.35 10.35 -11.07
C GLU A 251 7.07 11.74 -11.65
N LEU A 252 6.43 12.63 -10.87
CA LEU A 252 6.27 14.06 -11.20
C LEU A 252 7.55 14.88 -11.02
N GLY A 253 8.66 14.26 -10.62
CA GLY A 253 9.99 14.92 -10.48
C GLY A 253 10.24 15.57 -9.13
N MET A 254 9.42 15.27 -8.10
CA MET A 254 9.60 15.81 -6.76
C MET A 254 10.61 14.99 -5.96
N ASP A 255 11.37 15.66 -5.09
CA ASP A 255 12.09 15.03 -3.99
C ASP A 255 11.10 14.74 -2.86
N VAL A 256 10.94 13.46 -2.47
CA VAL A 256 9.81 13.01 -1.63
C VAL A 256 10.29 12.43 -0.32
N VAL A 257 9.59 12.79 0.76
CA VAL A 257 9.70 12.16 2.08
C VAL A 257 8.31 11.80 2.60
N VAL A 258 8.20 10.70 3.33
CA VAL A 258 6.98 10.36 4.05
C VAL A 258 7.20 10.62 5.52
N LEU A 259 6.36 11.45 6.15
CA LEU A 259 6.55 11.91 7.53
C LEU A 259 5.24 12.43 8.12
N GLY A 260 4.74 11.78 9.13
CA GLY A 260 3.56 12.23 9.85
C GLY A 260 3.46 11.72 11.29
N PRO A 261 2.52 12.27 12.08
CA PRO A 261 2.48 12.09 13.53
C PRO A 261 1.87 10.77 13.99
N GLY A 262 1.09 10.09 13.14
CA GLY A 262 0.41 8.86 13.48
C GLY A 262 1.36 7.67 13.64
N ASP A 263 0.82 6.55 14.06
CA ASP A 263 1.53 5.27 14.14
C ASP A 263 0.78 4.25 13.28
N ILE A 264 1.49 3.61 12.35
CA ILE A 264 0.89 2.65 11.42
C ILE A 264 0.22 1.46 12.12
N ASP A 265 0.67 1.10 13.32
CA ASP A 265 0.12 -0.02 14.08
C ASP A 265 -1.32 0.21 14.56
N VAL A 266 -1.78 1.48 14.59
CA VAL A 266 -3.17 1.82 14.95
C VAL A 266 -4.02 2.20 13.75
N ALA A 267 -3.42 2.37 12.58
CA ALA A 267 -4.14 2.57 11.32
C ALA A 267 -4.97 1.33 10.95
N HIS A 268 -6.10 1.53 10.28
CA HIS A 268 -7.02 0.46 9.85
C HIS A 268 -7.57 -0.41 11.00
N GLN A 269 -7.49 0.07 12.24
CA GLN A 269 -7.97 -0.62 13.43
C GLN A 269 -9.20 0.09 14.02
N PRO A 270 -10.12 -0.65 14.67
CA PRO A 270 -11.13 -0.02 15.51
C PRO A 270 -10.47 0.83 16.61
N ASN A 271 -11.07 1.97 16.90
CA ASN A 271 -10.53 2.95 17.85
C ASN A 271 -9.19 3.56 17.41
N GLU A 272 -8.99 3.72 16.11
CA GLU A 272 -7.88 4.50 15.53
C GLU A 272 -7.77 5.86 16.23
N PHE A 273 -6.53 6.29 16.52
CA PHE A 273 -6.28 7.53 17.22
C PHE A 273 -4.97 8.21 16.83
N LEU A 274 -4.92 9.52 17.02
CA LEU A 274 -3.71 10.33 16.98
C LEU A 274 -3.31 10.74 18.41
N PRO A 275 -2.07 10.44 18.88
CA PRO A 275 -1.59 10.91 20.17
C PRO A 275 -1.41 12.43 20.18
N LEU A 276 -1.90 13.13 21.21
CA LEU A 276 -1.83 14.60 21.30
C LEU A 276 -0.42 15.13 21.51
N ASP A 277 0.46 14.34 22.09
CA ASP A 277 1.88 14.69 22.27
C ASP A 277 2.66 14.76 20.94
N ARG A 278 2.07 14.24 19.84
CA ARG A 278 2.62 14.33 18.49
C ARG A 278 2.18 15.57 17.71
N VAL A 279 1.09 16.22 18.15
CA VAL A 279 0.49 17.34 17.45
C VAL A 279 1.44 18.54 17.38
N GLN A 280 1.88 19.05 18.54
CA GLN A 280 2.73 20.22 18.57
C GLN A 280 4.12 20.01 17.94
N PRO A 281 4.81 18.89 18.17
CA PRO A 281 6.05 18.57 17.45
C PRO A 281 5.88 18.57 15.92
N THR A 282 4.76 18.02 15.42
CA THR A 282 4.45 18.03 13.98
C THR A 282 4.28 19.44 13.44
N ILE A 283 3.48 20.28 14.09
CA ILE A 283 3.32 21.68 13.72
C ILE A 283 4.66 22.42 13.74
N ASN A 284 5.49 22.16 14.74
CA ASN A 284 6.77 22.82 14.91
C ASN A 284 7.75 22.50 13.75
N PHE A 285 7.89 21.24 13.33
CA PHE A 285 8.80 20.92 12.22
C PHE A 285 8.23 21.36 10.86
N LEU A 286 6.90 21.32 10.68
CA LEU A 286 6.26 21.79 9.45
C LEU A 286 6.36 23.33 9.28
N SER A 287 6.58 24.06 10.38
CA SER A 287 6.71 25.53 10.37
C SER A 287 8.14 26.02 10.07
N GLN A 288 9.10 25.14 9.92
CA GLN A 288 10.54 25.44 9.70
C GLN A 288 10.96 25.20 8.26
#